data_b9581dfa662ebd61b315a7b938e1b6b0
#
_entry.id   b9581dfa662ebd61b315a7b938e1b6b0
#
_cell.length_a   1.000
_cell.length_b   1.000
_cell.length_c   1.000
_cell.angle_alpha   90.00
_cell.angle_beta   90.00
_cell.angle_gamma   90.00
#
_symmetry.space_group_name_H-M   'P 1'
#
loop_
_entity.id
_entity.type
_entity.pdbx_description
1 polymer ?
#
loop_
_entity_poly.entity_id
_entity_poly.type
_entity_poly.pdbx_seq_one_letter_code
_entity_poly.pdbx_strand_id
1 'polypeptide(L)'
;MKFGRLGVLFAAVLAACATYGPGNLSAGSSEAEVAQAMGAPTARYTLPGGVQRLEYARGPYGRQTYMVDLDAQGRVTKVDQVLDVRHFTAVMPGQTRDDVLRTIGRPGERMGMMRDGQIWSWRYANNDCLWYQAQFDAQGVVTAAGYGVERGCDGDDRSRS
;
A
#
# COMPACT_ATOMS: atom_id res chain seq x y z
N MET A 1 -63.66 -2.73 8.56
CA MET A 1 -62.42 -3.52 8.43
C MET A 1 -61.46 -2.74 7.51
N LYS A 2 -60.40 -2.10 8.08
CA LYS A 2 -59.40 -1.34 7.30
C LYS A 2 -58.09 -2.12 7.32
N PHE A 3 -57.72 -2.68 6.18
CA PHE A 3 -56.42 -3.35 6.02
C PHE A 3 -55.33 -2.32 5.77
N GLY A 4 -54.43 -2.15 6.75
CA GLY A 4 -53.24 -1.35 6.62
C GLY A 4 -52.20 -2.09 5.73
N ARG A 5 -51.76 -1.43 4.64
CA ARG A 5 -50.64 -1.88 3.81
C ARG A 5 -49.32 -1.51 4.51
N LEU A 6 -48.67 -2.53 5.03
CA LEU A 6 -47.29 -2.41 5.53
C LEU A 6 -46.33 -2.41 4.33
N GLY A 7 -45.80 -1.27 3.97
CA GLY A 7 -44.77 -1.16 2.93
C GLY A 7 -43.42 -1.54 3.50
N VAL A 8 -42.87 -2.65 3.03
CA VAL A 8 -41.50 -3.08 3.33
C VAL A 8 -40.57 -2.27 2.45
N LEU A 9 -39.85 -1.34 3.04
CA LEU A 9 -38.74 -0.63 2.37
C LEU A 9 -37.54 -1.61 2.27
N PHE A 10 -37.30 -2.11 1.08
CA PHE A 10 -36.07 -2.86 0.76
C PHE A 10 -34.95 -1.86 0.57
N ALA A 11 -34.09 -1.69 1.57
CA ALA A 11 -32.85 -0.94 1.43
C ALA A 11 -31.89 -1.77 0.58
N ALA A 12 -31.74 -1.41 -0.68
CA ALA A 12 -30.71 -1.99 -1.56
C ALA A 12 -29.34 -1.52 -1.07
N VAL A 13 -28.60 -2.40 -0.41
CA VAL A 13 -27.18 -2.21 -0.11
C VAL A 13 -26.41 -2.37 -1.42
N LEU A 14 -26.11 -1.27 -2.08
CA LEU A 14 -25.16 -1.24 -3.19
C LEU A 14 -23.78 -1.58 -2.65
N ALA A 15 -23.38 -2.84 -2.80
CA ALA A 15 -21.99 -3.24 -2.62
C ALA A 15 -21.18 -2.55 -3.73
N ALA A 16 -20.55 -1.43 -3.38
CA ALA A 16 -19.58 -0.78 -4.26
C ALA A 16 -18.40 -1.74 -4.43
N CYS A 17 -18.25 -2.33 -5.61
CA CYS A 17 -17.06 -3.04 -6.00
C CYS A 17 -15.90 -2.03 -5.99
N ALA A 18 -15.08 -2.03 -4.93
CA ALA A 18 -13.88 -1.23 -4.88
C ALA A 18 -12.97 -1.64 -6.05
N THR A 19 -12.75 -0.73 -6.98
CA THR A 19 -11.81 -0.92 -8.08
C THR A 19 -10.41 -1.11 -7.53
N TYR A 20 -9.61 -1.98 -8.14
CA TYR A 20 -8.25 -2.31 -7.69
C TYR A 20 -7.28 -1.11 -7.77
N GLY A 21 -7.61 -0.07 -8.50
CA GLY A 21 -6.81 1.15 -8.71
C GLY A 21 -7.58 2.44 -8.42
N PRO A 22 -6.93 3.59 -8.61
CA PRO A 22 -7.50 4.90 -8.29
C PRO A 22 -8.66 5.33 -9.23
N GLY A 23 -8.93 4.59 -10.31
CA GLY A 23 -10.00 4.94 -11.25
C GLY A 23 -9.78 6.33 -11.87
N ASN A 24 -10.81 7.17 -11.81
CA ASN A 24 -10.80 8.53 -12.36
C ASN A 24 -10.39 9.62 -11.35
N LEU A 25 -9.73 9.25 -10.24
CA LEU A 25 -9.25 10.24 -9.29
C LEU A 25 -8.21 11.16 -9.91
N SER A 26 -8.37 12.45 -9.71
CA SER A 26 -7.50 13.49 -10.22
C SER A 26 -7.22 14.55 -9.15
N ALA A 27 -6.28 15.43 -9.42
CA ALA A 27 -6.04 16.60 -8.58
C ALA A 27 -7.35 17.40 -8.40
N GLY A 28 -7.66 17.80 -7.18
CA GLY A 28 -8.88 18.49 -6.80
C GLY A 28 -10.03 17.56 -6.34
N SER A 29 -9.97 16.24 -6.59
CA SER A 29 -10.95 15.30 -6.02
C SER A 29 -10.97 15.40 -4.49
N SER A 30 -12.14 15.23 -3.90
CA SER A 30 -12.32 15.25 -2.44
C SER A 30 -11.93 13.92 -1.80
N GLU A 31 -11.62 13.92 -0.51
CA GLU A 31 -11.38 12.69 0.25
C GLU A 31 -12.58 11.73 0.19
N ALA A 32 -13.81 12.26 0.12
CA ALA A 32 -15.01 11.42 -0.03
C ALA A 32 -15.03 10.68 -1.37
N GLU A 33 -14.62 11.32 -2.46
CA GLU A 33 -14.48 10.68 -3.78
C GLU A 33 -13.36 9.63 -3.77
N VAL A 34 -12.26 9.89 -3.05
CA VAL A 34 -11.19 8.90 -2.83
C VAL A 34 -11.74 7.68 -2.09
N ALA A 35 -12.49 7.89 -1.00
CA ALA A 35 -13.09 6.80 -0.23
C ALA A 35 -14.12 6.01 -1.04
N GLN A 36 -14.88 6.67 -1.91
CA GLN A 36 -15.83 6.01 -2.81
C GLN A 36 -15.12 5.15 -3.86
N ALA A 37 -14.02 5.63 -4.43
CA ALA A 37 -13.28 4.94 -5.48
C ALA A 37 -12.41 3.80 -4.94
N MET A 38 -11.74 4.00 -3.79
CA MET A 38 -10.69 3.12 -3.30
C MET A 38 -11.03 2.43 -1.96
N GLY A 39 -12.12 2.82 -1.33
CA GLY A 39 -12.50 2.32 0.01
C GLY A 39 -11.73 3.01 1.13
N ALA A 40 -11.65 2.34 2.29
CA ALA A 40 -10.87 2.83 3.43
C ALA A 40 -9.37 2.70 3.17
N PRO A 41 -8.55 3.71 3.53
CA PRO A 41 -7.10 3.61 3.42
C PRO A 41 -6.53 2.59 4.43
N THR A 42 -5.46 1.92 4.05
CA THR A 42 -4.75 0.98 4.93
C THR A 42 -3.91 1.68 5.99
N ALA A 43 -3.48 2.91 5.73
CA ALA A 43 -2.82 3.79 6.69
C ALA A 43 -2.99 5.27 6.31
N ARG A 44 -2.68 6.14 7.28
CA ARG A 44 -2.61 7.60 7.12
C ARG A 44 -1.30 8.11 7.69
N TYR A 45 -0.69 9.04 6.99
CA TYR A 45 0.54 9.71 7.42
C TYR A 45 0.36 11.21 7.32
N THR A 46 0.96 11.94 8.25
CA THR A 46 1.12 13.39 8.13
C THR A 46 2.53 13.67 7.61
N LEU A 47 2.61 14.36 6.48
CA LEU A 47 3.87 14.78 5.85
C LEU A 47 4.21 16.21 6.27
N PRO A 48 5.46 16.66 6.06
CA PRO A 48 5.83 18.08 6.23
C PRO A 48 4.86 19.01 5.48
N GLY A 49 4.56 20.15 6.09
CA GLY A 49 3.59 21.09 5.52
C GLY A 49 2.13 20.74 5.78
N GLY A 50 1.84 19.72 6.60
CA GLY A 50 0.47 19.33 6.98
C GLY A 50 -0.27 18.51 5.92
N VAL A 51 0.39 18.10 4.86
CA VAL A 51 -0.17 17.20 3.83
C VAL A 51 -0.56 15.87 4.46
N GLN A 52 -1.78 15.42 4.21
CA GLN A 52 -2.24 14.10 4.62
C GLN A 52 -1.98 13.09 3.49
N ARG A 53 -1.25 12.03 3.77
CA ARG A 53 -1.00 10.93 2.82
C ARG A 53 -1.84 9.72 3.21
N LEU A 54 -2.69 9.26 2.31
CA LEU A 54 -3.47 8.04 2.44
C LEU A 54 -2.77 6.90 1.72
N GLU A 55 -2.57 5.77 2.41
CA GLU A 55 -2.02 4.55 1.83
C GLU A 55 -3.14 3.58 1.43
N TYR A 56 -3.01 2.99 0.27
CA TYR A 56 -3.88 1.93 -0.26
C TYR A 56 -3.02 0.74 -0.70
N ALA A 57 -2.53 -0.04 0.26
CA ALA A 57 -1.82 -1.29 0.00
C ALA A 57 -2.83 -2.37 -0.43
N ARG A 58 -2.52 -3.08 -1.51
CA ARG A 58 -3.40 -4.11 -2.08
C ARG A 58 -3.12 -5.52 -1.54
N GLY A 59 -2.86 -5.58 -0.21
CA GLY A 59 -2.65 -6.81 0.54
C GLY A 59 -1.27 -7.43 0.38
N PRO A 60 -0.99 -8.55 1.08
CA PRO A 60 0.34 -9.17 1.14
C PRO A 60 0.80 -9.73 -0.21
N TYR A 61 -0.14 -10.09 -1.09
CA TYR A 61 0.14 -10.58 -2.43
C TYR A 61 0.01 -9.50 -3.51
N GLY A 62 -0.40 -8.29 -3.12
CA GLY A 62 -0.55 -7.16 -4.03
C GLY A 62 0.82 -6.64 -4.51
N ARG A 63 0.88 -6.30 -5.79
CA ARG A 63 2.07 -5.74 -6.44
C ARG A 63 1.97 -4.22 -6.63
N GLN A 64 0.99 -3.60 -5.98
CA GLN A 64 0.71 -2.18 -6.08
C GLN A 64 0.36 -1.61 -4.71
N THR A 65 0.88 -0.44 -4.42
CA THR A 65 0.48 0.41 -3.31
C THR A 65 0.28 1.81 -3.86
N TYR A 66 -0.90 2.36 -3.64
CA TYR A 66 -1.20 3.73 -4.03
C TYR A 66 -1.08 4.65 -2.83
N MET A 67 -0.42 5.78 -3.03
CA MET A 67 -0.39 6.91 -2.10
C MET A 67 -1.21 8.04 -2.69
N VAL A 68 -2.15 8.56 -1.90
CA VAL A 68 -2.99 9.71 -2.25
C VAL A 68 -2.66 10.82 -1.27
N ASP A 69 -2.09 11.91 -1.77
CA ASP A 69 -1.77 13.10 -0.99
C ASP A 69 -2.94 14.09 -1.04
N LEU A 70 -3.35 14.56 0.12
CA LEU A 70 -4.40 15.56 0.29
C LEU A 70 -3.80 16.83 0.87
N ASP A 71 -4.27 17.99 0.39
CA ASP A 71 -3.97 19.27 0.99
C ASP A 71 -4.75 19.51 2.32
N ALA A 72 -4.54 20.67 2.92
CA ALA A 72 -5.22 21.04 4.16
C ALA A 72 -6.76 21.18 4.04
N GLN A 73 -7.28 21.27 2.82
CA GLN A 73 -8.71 21.31 2.52
C GLN A 73 -9.28 19.91 2.18
N GLY A 74 -8.48 18.86 2.29
CA GLY A 74 -8.88 17.49 1.96
C GLY A 74 -9.05 17.25 0.47
N ARG A 75 -8.33 17.99 -0.37
CA ARG A 75 -8.32 17.82 -1.82
C ARG A 75 -7.10 17.05 -2.27
N VAL A 76 -7.29 16.14 -3.21
CA VAL A 76 -6.21 15.38 -3.83
C VAL A 76 -5.24 16.32 -4.54
N THR A 77 -3.98 16.24 -4.18
CA THR A 77 -2.87 16.93 -4.85
C THR A 77 -2.04 15.96 -5.68
N LYS A 78 -1.96 14.70 -5.27
CA LYS A 78 -1.18 13.66 -5.96
C LYS A 78 -1.80 12.28 -5.74
N VAL A 79 -1.77 11.45 -6.78
CA VAL A 79 -2.01 10.00 -6.71
C VAL A 79 -0.81 9.31 -7.33
N ASP A 80 -0.18 8.40 -6.59
CA ASP A 80 1.06 7.74 -7.03
C ASP A 80 1.05 6.25 -6.71
N GLN A 81 1.45 5.41 -7.65
CA GLN A 81 1.76 4.00 -7.41
C GLN A 81 3.24 3.92 -7.02
N VAL A 82 3.53 3.49 -5.79
CA VAL A 82 4.85 3.66 -5.18
C VAL A 82 5.70 2.38 -5.17
N LEU A 83 5.20 1.23 -5.63
CA LEU A 83 6.00 0.00 -5.73
C LEU A 83 6.67 -0.09 -7.11
N ASP A 84 7.59 0.81 -7.37
CA ASP A 84 8.41 0.86 -8.58
C ASP A 84 9.87 1.25 -8.27
N VAL A 85 10.74 1.04 -9.26
CA VAL A 85 12.19 1.29 -9.14
C VAL A 85 12.48 2.73 -8.70
N ARG A 86 11.70 3.71 -9.17
CA ARG A 86 11.89 5.13 -8.87
C ARG A 86 11.72 5.42 -7.37
N HIS A 87 10.72 4.80 -6.74
CA HIS A 87 10.47 4.94 -5.30
C HIS A 87 11.42 4.08 -4.47
N PHE A 88 11.80 2.90 -4.98
CA PHE A 88 12.76 2.03 -4.30
C PHE A 88 14.13 2.69 -4.16
N THR A 89 14.59 3.46 -5.16
CA THR A 89 15.86 4.19 -5.07
C THR A 89 15.86 5.32 -4.02
N ALA A 90 14.68 5.74 -3.55
CA ALA A 90 14.55 6.71 -2.46
C ALA A 90 14.67 6.08 -1.07
N VAL A 91 14.66 4.75 -0.95
CA VAL A 91 14.90 4.05 0.31
C VAL A 91 16.39 3.84 0.51
N MET A 92 16.95 4.53 1.50
CA MET A 92 18.40 4.60 1.71
C MET A 92 18.77 4.20 3.15
N PRO A 93 19.99 3.68 3.36
CA PRO A 93 20.52 3.47 4.71
C PRO A 93 20.44 4.76 5.56
N GLY A 94 20.10 4.58 6.84
CA GLY A 94 19.90 5.69 7.78
C GLY A 94 18.46 6.16 7.95
N GLN A 95 17.56 5.82 7.04
CA GLN A 95 16.13 6.12 7.18
C GLN A 95 15.47 5.24 8.24
N THR A 96 14.43 5.76 8.87
CA THR A 96 13.62 5.01 9.84
C THR A 96 12.56 4.16 9.14
N ARG A 97 11.98 3.20 9.88
CA ARG A 97 10.80 2.44 9.41
C ARG A 97 9.67 3.35 8.97
N ASP A 98 9.44 4.44 9.68
CA ASP A 98 8.41 5.42 9.37
C ASP A 98 8.68 6.14 8.05
N ASP A 99 9.93 6.47 7.76
CA ASP A 99 10.31 7.08 6.48
C ASP A 99 10.04 6.13 5.32
N VAL A 100 10.39 4.85 5.48
CA VAL A 100 10.12 3.81 4.48
C VAL A 100 8.62 3.62 4.28
N LEU A 101 7.83 3.56 5.36
CA LEU A 101 6.37 3.46 5.28
C LEU A 101 5.74 4.65 4.54
N ARG A 102 6.22 5.87 4.81
CA ARG A 102 5.77 7.07 4.10
C ARG A 102 6.16 7.07 2.62
N THR A 103 7.26 6.39 2.26
CA THR A 103 7.78 6.37 0.89
C THR A 103 7.13 5.30 0.04
N ILE A 104 7.10 4.03 0.50
CA ILE A 104 6.64 2.88 -0.28
C ILE A 104 5.52 2.06 0.39
N GLY A 105 5.05 2.50 1.57
CA GLY A 105 3.94 1.88 2.29
C GLY A 105 4.29 0.56 2.97
N ARG A 106 3.26 -0.14 3.39
CA ARG A 106 3.39 -1.40 4.12
C ARG A 106 4.05 -2.49 3.29
N PRO A 107 4.99 -3.26 3.90
CA PRO A 107 5.52 -4.45 3.26
C PRO A 107 4.46 -5.58 3.20
N GLY A 108 4.59 -6.44 2.21
CA GLY A 108 3.81 -7.67 2.11
C GLY A 108 4.27 -8.74 3.12
N GLU A 109 5.56 -8.72 3.47
CA GLU A 109 6.14 -9.65 4.44
C GLU A 109 7.15 -8.94 5.36
N ARG A 110 7.22 -9.42 6.60
CA ARG A 110 8.23 -9.03 7.59
C ARG A 110 8.86 -10.28 8.18
N MET A 111 10.17 -10.35 8.16
CA MET A 111 10.93 -11.45 8.73
C MET A 111 11.93 -10.92 9.75
N GLY A 112 12.01 -11.59 10.90
CA GLY A 112 13.02 -11.31 11.91
C GLY A 112 14.41 -11.78 11.44
N MET A 113 15.43 -11.06 11.85
CA MET A 113 16.85 -11.40 11.69
C MET A 113 17.50 -11.59 13.04
N MET A 114 18.71 -12.15 13.06
CA MET A 114 19.55 -12.17 14.26
C MET A 114 19.79 -10.74 14.77
N ARG A 115 20.01 -10.59 16.10
CA ARG A 115 20.23 -9.30 16.77
C ARG A 115 19.05 -8.34 16.64
N ASP A 116 17.81 -8.88 16.70
CA ASP A 116 16.55 -8.12 16.68
C ASP A 116 16.33 -7.24 15.43
N GLY A 117 17.08 -7.49 14.37
CA GLY A 117 16.87 -6.86 13.07
C GLY A 117 15.65 -7.42 12.35
N GLN A 118 15.23 -6.77 11.27
CA GLN A 118 14.12 -7.19 10.42
C GLN A 118 14.44 -7.01 8.94
N ILE A 119 13.88 -7.90 8.11
CA ILE A 119 13.78 -7.69 6.66
C ILE A 119 12.30 -7.45 6.35
N TRP A 120 12.03 -6.37 5.66
CA TRP A 120 10.73 -6.07 5.09
C TRP A 120 10.78 -6.26 3.59
N SER A 121 9.76 -6.92 3.02
CA SER A 121 9.72 -7.29 1.61
C SER A 121 8.44 -6.81 0.94
N TRP A 122 8.57 -6.22 -0.24
CA TRP A 122 7.46 -5.73 -1.07
C TRP A 122 7.47 -6.47 -2.40
N ARG A 123 6.32 -7.02 -2.77
CA ARG A 123 6.07 -7.46 -4.15
C ARG A 123 5.85 -6.24 -5.03
N TYR A 124 6.33 -6.30 -6.24
CA TYR A 124 6.08 -5.28 -7.25
C TYR A 124 5.90 -5.91 -8.63
N ALA A 125 5.45 -5.13 -9.61
CA ALA A 125 5.25 -5.64 -10.96
C ALA A 125 6.60 -5.86 -11.64
N ASN A 126 7.04 -7.12 -11.71
CA ASN A 126 8.22 -7.58 -12.44
C ASN A 126 8.01 -9.01 -12.93
N ASN A 127 8.85 -9.46 -13.87
CA ASN A 127 8.82 -10.81 -14.45
C ASN A 127 9.92 -11.73 -13.89
N ASP A 128 10.76 -11.23 -12.97
CA ASP A 128 11.99 -11.90 -12.54
C ASP A 128 11.86 -12.54 -11.16
N CYS A 129 10.62 -12.70 -10.65
CA CYS A 129 10.39 -13.23 -9.31
C CYS A 129 11.18 -12.50 -8.20
N LEU A 130 11.32 -11.20 -8.33
CA LEU A 130 12.05 -10.40 -7.38
C LEU A 130 11.10 -9.67 -6.41
N TRP A 131 11.55 -9.55 -5.17
CA TRP A 131 11.00 -8.62 -4.18
C TRP A 131 11.94 -7.45 -4.02
N TYR A 132 11.39 -6.29 -3.72
CA TYR A 132 12.18 -5.23 -3.10
C TYR A 132 12.25 -5.47 -1.59
N GLN A 133 13.43 -5.33 -1.00
CA GLN A 133 13.67 -5.60 0.42
C GLN A 133 14.43 -4.45 1.07
N ALA A 134 14.04 -4.13 2.31
CA ALA A 134 14.79 -3.24 3.20
C ALA A 134 15.12 -4.00 4.49
N GLN A 135 16.38 -3.94 4.90
CA GLN A 135 16.89 -4.50 6.14
C GLN A 135 16.97 -3.40 7.19
N PHE A 136 16.48 -3.70 8.39
CA PHE A 136 16.49 -2.78 9.51
C PHE A 136 17.28 -3.40 10.68
N ASP A 137 18.00 -2.57 11.38
CA ASP A 137 18.60 -2.94 12.68
C ASP A 137 17.53 -3.01 13.79
N ALA A 138 17.99 -3.31 15.03
CA ALA A 138 17.14 -3.37 16.20
C ALA A 138 16.46 -2.03 16.54
N GLN A 139 17.06 -0.91 16.16
CA GLN A 139 16.52 0.43 16.36
C GLN A 139 15.50 0.82 15.27
N GLY A 140 15.37 0.00 14.23
CA GLY A 140 14.47 0.26 13.12
C GLY A 140 15.01 1.22 12.08
N VAL A 141 16.33 1.29 11.98
CA VAL A 141 17.02 2.09 10.96
C VAL A 141 17.44 1.19 9.81
N VAL A 142 17.23 1.65 8.58
CA VAL A 142 17.64 0.93 7.35
C VAL A 142 19.15 0.77 7.33
N THR A 143 19.61 -0.46 7.22
CA THR A 143 21.03 -0.82 7.07
C THR A 143 21.39 -1.16 5.64
N ALA A 144 20.44 -1.73 4.89
CA ALA A 144 20.59 -2.07 3.48
C ALA A 144 19.22 -2.11 2.79
N ALA A 145 19.19 -1.83 1.50
CA ALA A 145 18.00 -1.99 0.67
C ALA A 145 18.39 -2.48 -0.72
N GLY A 146 17.52 -3.29 -1.35
CA GLY A 146 17.81 -3.88 -2.66
C GLY A 146 16.80 -4.94 -3.05
N TYR A 147 17.19 -5.80 -3.98
CA TYR A 147 16.31 -6.86 -4.51
C TYR A 147 16.72 -8.22 -3.97
N GLY A 148 15.74 -9.06 -3.69
CA GLY A 148 15.91 -10.46 -3.29
C GLY A 148 14.93 -11.34 -4.05
N VAL A 149 15.23 -12.64 -4.14
CA VAL A 149 14.37 -13.61 -4.82
C VAL A 149 13.11 -13.88 -4.00
N GLU A 150 11.96 -13.91 -4.65
CA GLU A 150 10.69 -14.30 -4.02
C GLU A 150 10.73 -15.79 -3.67
N ARG A 151 10.54 -16.14 -2.40
CA ARG A 151 10.66 -17.53 -1.91
C ARG A 151 9.75 -18.53 -2.62
N GLY A 152 8.63 -18.11 -3.15
CA GLY A 152 7.72 -18.96 -3.91
C GLY A 152 8.22 -19.33 -5.31
N CYS A 153 9.26 -18.67 -5.81
CA CYS A 153 9.82 -18.90 -7.13
C CYS A 153 10.98 -19.89 -7.13
N ASP A 154 11.55 -20.21 -5.98
CA ASP A 154 12.66 -21.19 -5.87
C ASP A 154 12.21 -22.66 -6.04
N GLY A 155 10.91 -22.92 -6.25
CA GLY A 155 10.32 -24.26 -6.19
C GLY A 155 10.44 -25.11 -7.45
N ASP A 156 10.77 -24.56 -8.62
CA ASP A 156 10.67 -25.31 -9.89
C ASP A 156 11.98 -25.94 -10.39
N ASP A 157 13.13 -25.56 -9.84
CA ASP A 157 14.41 -26.09 -10.33
C ASP A 157 14.86 -27.41 -9.67
N ARG A 158 14.26 -27.81 -8.55
CA ARG A 158 14.62 -29.06 -7.84
C ARG A 158 13.87 -30.29 -8.30
N SER A 159 12.91 -30.17 -9.21
CA SER A 159 12.14 -31.30 -9.75
C SER A 159 12.59 -31.76 -11.13
N ARG A 160 13.67 -31.20 -11.67
CA ARG A 160 14.22 -31.57 -13.02
C ARG A 160 15.60 -32.21 -13.00
N SER A 161 16.02 -32.77 -11.87
CA SER A 161 17.26 -33.60 -11.82
C SER A 161 16.95 -35.05 -11.55
#